data_539a248a8c46dc88ed2e37984e9ebf2e
#
_entry.id   539a248a8c46dc88ed2e37984e9ebf2e
#
_cell.length_a   1.000
_cell.length_b   1.000
_cell.length_c   1.000
_cell.angle_alpha   90.00
_cell.angle_beta   90.00
_cell.angle_gamma   90.00
#
_symmetry.space_group_name_H-M   'P 1'
#
loop_
_entity.id
_entity.type
_entity.pdbx_description
1 polymer ?
#
loop_
_entity_poly.entity_id
_entity_poly.type
_entity_poly.pdbx_seq_one_letter_code
_entity_poly.pdbx_strand_id
1 'polypeptide(L)'
;LEELLNRLLDYAYENGILKENSVVYRDLFDTKIMGMLMPRPGEVIHKFQSLYEKDAKAATDYYYTLSQDSNYIRRYRIRRDMKWTAETQFGELDITINLSKPEKDPKAIAAAKLAKQSGYPKCLLCKENEGYAGRVNHPARQNHRIIPVTINHSDWFLQYSPYVYYNEHCIVFNGKHTPMKIEKATFGKLLDFVKQFPHYFVGSNADLPIVGGSILSHDHFQGGHYEFAMAKAPLEKEITFAGFEDVKAGIVKWPMSVIRLSAPDTERLIELADKILLTWRGYTDETAFIFAETDGEPHNTITPIARKRDNNYELDLVLRNNITTKEHPLGVYHPHAKLHHIKKENIGLIEVMGLAVLPARLKDEMAQLKTAILSRADLRSNEVLSKHADWVEEFLPKYESITEENIDGIIRKEIGLVFREVLLDAGVYKCTEEGREAFLRFIDTVNK
;
A
#
# COMPACT_ATOMS: atom_id res chain seq x y z
N LEU A 1 -2.74 21.40 -19.12
CA LEU A 1 -2.85 20.12 -19.84
C LEU A 1 -4.26 19.52 -19.71
N GLU A 2 -4.83 19.41 -18.51
CA GLU A 2 -6.17 18.85 -18.26
C GLU A 2 -7.25 19.51 -19.13
N GLU A 3 -7.32 20.84 -19.13
CA GLU A 3 -8.29 21.59 -19.92
C GLU A 3 -8.15 21.33 -21.43
N LEU A 4 -6.92 21.33 -21.94
CA LEU A 4 -6.65 21.07 -23.36
C LEU A 4 -7.07 19.65 -23.76
N LEU A 5 -6.72 18.65 -22.94
CA LEU A 5 -7.13 17.27 -23.19
C LEU A 5 -8.66 17.13 -23.14
N ASN A 6 -9.34 17.73 -22.16
CA ASN A 6 -10.78 17.68 -22.08
C ASN A 6 -11.45 18.26 -23.33
N ARG A 7 -10.99 19.41 -23.84
CA ARG A 7 -11.50 20.00 -25.07
C ARG A 7 -11.30 19.08 -26.29
N LEU A 8 -10.15 18.42 -26.39
CA LEU A 8 -9.89 17.46 -27.46
C LEU A 8 -10.77 16.20 -27.35
N LEU A 9 -11.04 15.75 -26.15
CA LEU A 9 -11.91 14.58 -25.88
C LEU A 9 -13.38 14.90 -26.15
N ASP A 10 -13.83 16.12 -25.84
CA ASP A 10 -15.18 16.59 -26.13
C ASP A 10 -15.37 16.70 -27.63
N TYR A 11 -14.42 17.33 -28.35
CA TYR A 11 -14.41 17.39 -29.82
C TYR A 11 -14.43 15.99 -30.45
N ALA A 12 -13.62 15.06 -29.94
CA ALA A 12 -13.57 13.68 -30.43
C ALA A 12 -14.91 12.94 -30.24
N TYR A 13 -15.59 13.19 -29.13
CA TYR A 13 -16.92 12.62 -28.90
C TYR A 13 -17.99 13.23 -29.83
N GLU A 14 -18.03 14.55 -29.93
CA GLU A 14 -18.99 15.28 -30.80
C GLU A 14 -18.86 14.90 -32.29
N ASN A 15 -17.65 14.55 -32.73
CA ASN A 15 -17.37 14.14 -34.10
C ASN A 15 -17.37 12.60 -34.31
N GLY A 16 -17.86 11.82 -33.36
CA GLY A 16 -17.99 10.36 -33.46
C GLY A 16 -16.67 9.57 -33.50
N ILE A 17 -15.55 10.22 -33.15
CA ILE A 17 -14.22 9.57 -33.05
C ILE A 17 -14.16 8.75 -31.76
N LEU A 18 -14.73 9.29 -30.67
CA LEU A 18 -14.87 8.61 -29.40
C LEU A 18 -16.24 7.91 -29.33
N LYS A 19 -16.26 6.60 -29.11
CA LYS A 19 -17.50 5.81 -29.12
C LYS A 19 -18.47 6.16 -27.99
N GLU A 20 -17.95 6.44 -26.81
CA GLU A 20 -18.72 6.77 -25.63
C GLU A 20 -18.01 7.85 -24.80
N ASN A 21 -18.80 8.74 -24.17
CA ASN A 21 -18.27 9.79 -23.30
C ASN A 21 -18.15 9.29 -21.84
N SER A 22 -17.54 8.12 -21.65
CA SER A 22 -17.26 7.58 -20.31
C SER A 22 -15.79 7.75 -19.96
N VAL A 23 -15.47 7.71 -18.65
CA VAL A 23 -14.10 7.84 -18.14
C VAL A 23 -13.16 6.82 -18.79
N VAL A 24 -13.63 5.59 -19.02
CA VAL A 24 -12.80 4.53 -19.63
C VAL A 24 -12.41 4.88 -21.06
N TYR A 25 -13.37 5.29 -21.90
CA TYR A 25 -13.08 5.64 -23.29
C TYR A 25 -12.26 6.93 -23.40
N ARG A 26 -12.53 7.90 -22.54
CA ARG A 26 -11.72 9.13 -22.44
C ARG A 26 -10.27 8.80 -22.05
N ASP A 27 -10.07 7.91 -21.08
CA ASP A 27 -8.73 7.48 -20.67
C ASP A 27 -7.96 6.71 -21.75
N LEU A 28 -8.65 5.89 -22.53
CA LEU A 28 -8.04 5.20 -23.67
C LEU A 28 -7.56 6.19 -24.73
N PHE A 29 -8.35 7.25 -24.98
CA PHE A 29 -8.07 8.20 -26.06
C PHE A 29 -7.06 9.28 -25.62
N ASP A 30 -7.15 9.83 -24.42
CA ASP A 30 -6.17 10.80 -23.91
C ASP A 30 -4.77 10.16 -23.81
N THR A 31 -4.70 8.90 -23.36
CA THR A 31 -3.45 8.14 -23.32
C THR A 31 -2.86 7.94 -24.71
N LYS A 32 -3.70 7.72 -25.73
CA LYS A 32 -3.26 7.64 -27.14
C LYS A 32 -2.68 8.96 -27.60
N ILE A 33 -3.34 10.11 -27.33
CA ILE A 33 -2.84 11.44 -27.68
C ILE A 33 -1.49 11.70 -27.02
N MET A 34 -1.40 11.49 -25.70
CA MET A 34 -0.16 11.70 -24.94
C MET A 34 0.96 10.76 -25.38
N GLY A 35 0.61 9.51 -25.72
CA GLY A 35 1.55 8.53 -26.22
C GLY A 35 2.28 8.94 -27.50
N MET A 36 1.63 9.76 -28.36
CA MET A 36 2.24 10.29 -29.58
C MET A 36 3.33 11.34 -29.29
N LEU A 37 3.28 11.98 -28.14
CA LEU A 37 4.23 13.01 -27.69
C LEU A 37 5.38 12.43 -26.83
N MET A 38 5.29 11.15 -26.49
CA MET A 38 6.29 10.51 -25.61
C MET A 38 7.60 10.23 -26.34
N PRO A 39 8.74 10.47 -25.68
CA PRO A 39 10.03 9.96 -26.15
C PRO A 39 10.00 8.44 -26.23
N ARG A 40 10.82 7.87 -27.09
CA ARG A 40 10.94 6.41 -27.22
C ARG A 40 11.50 5.79 -25.93
N PRO A 41 11.15 4.52 -25.60
CA PRO A 41 11.67 3.85 -24.40
C PRO A 41 13.17 3.96 -24.25
N GLY A 42 13.96 3.69 -25.31
CA GLY A 42 15.41 3.77 -25.28
C GLY A 42 15.97 5.18 -24.96
N GLU A 43 15.30 6.23 -25.40
CA GLU A 43 15.68 7.62 -25.10
C GLU A 43 15.47 7.94 -23.60
N VAL A 44 14.35 7.47 -23.03
CA VAL A 44 14.06 7.65 -21.61
C VAL A 44 15.06 6.87 -20.76
N ILE A 45 15.34 5.61 -21.12
CA ILE A 45 16.31 4.76 -20.42
C ILE A 45 17.70 5.38 -20.47
N HIS A 46 18.16 5.83 -21.65
CA HIS A 46 19.48 6.45 -21.81
C HIS A 46 19.60 7.73 -20.97
N LYS A 47 18.55 8.58 -20.98
CA LYS A 47 18.54 9.81 -20.17
C LYS A 47 18.56 9.50 -18.68
N PHE A 48 17.77 8.52 -18.25
CA PHE A 48 17.76 8.07 -16.85
C PHE A 48 19.15 7.58 -16.42
N GLN A 49 19.78 6.71 -17.21
CA GLN A 49 21.12 6.19 -16.93
C GLN A 49 22.18 7.28 -16.85
N SER A 50 22.19 8.21 -17.82
CA SER A 50 23.13 9.35 -17.80
C SER A 50 22.98 10.26 -16.58
N LEU A 51 21.79 10.37 -16.02
CA LEU A 51 21.56 11.09 -14.78
C LEU A 51 21.96 10.25 -13.57
N TYR A 52 21.64 8.95 -13.58
CA TYR A 52 21.94 8.02 -12.51
C TYR A 52 23.45 7.89 -12.25
N GLU A 53 24.27 7.90 -13.29
CA GLU A 53 25.74 7.92 -13.17
C GLU A 53 26.26 9.11 -12.34
N LYS A 54 25.50 10.19 -12.28
CA LYS A 54 25.86 11.40 -11.53
C LYS A 54 25.20 11.42 -10.14
N ASP A 55 23.92 11.12 -10.11
CA ASP A 55 23.07 11.13 -8.91
C ASP A 55 21.81 10.31 -9.13
N ALA A 56 21.59 9.29 -8.30
CA ALA A 56 20.40 8.45 -8.35
C ALA A 56 19.11 9.27 -8.17
N LYS A 57 19.14 10.30 -7.31
CA LYS A 57 17.98 11.18 -7.09
C LYS A 57 17.65 12.01 -8.33
N ALA A 58 18.63 12.55 -9.01
CA ALA A 58 18.39 13.30 -10.25
C ALA A 58 17.76 12.43 -11.34
N ALA A 59 18.11 11.14 -11.41
CA ALA A 59 17.48 10.20 -12.34
C ALA A 59 16.02 9.92 -11.99
N THR A 60 15.71 9.70 -10.71
CA THR A 60 14.32 9.47 -10.26
C THR A 60 13.48 10.74 -10.39
N ASP A 61 14.00 11.92 -10.08
CA ASP A 61 13.32 13.21 -10.27
C ASP A 61 12.93 13.42 -11.75
N TYR A 62 13.86 13.16 -12.68
CA TYR A 62 13.57 13.22 -14.12
C TYR A 62 12.43 12.28 -14.50
N TYR A 63 12.51 11.03 -14.07
CA TYR A 63 11.53 10.01 -14.45
C TYR A 63 10.16 10.25 -13.80
N TYR A 64 10.13 10.76 -12.57
CA TYR A 64 8.90 11.16 -11.89
C TYR A 64 8.22 12.34 -12.60
N THR A 65 9.01 13.36 -12.96
CA THR A 65 8.53 14.51 -13.74
C THR A 65 7.96 14.06 -15.08
N LEU A 66 8.66 13.20 -15.82
CA LEU A 66 8.18 12.64 -17.09
C LEU A 66 6.84 11.91 -16.90
N SER A 67 6.71 11.12 -15.84
CA SER A 67 5.48 10.36 -15.52
C SER A 67 4.29 11.28 -15.21
N GLN A 68 4.54 12.46 -14.65
CA GLN A 68 3.53 13.49 -14.40
C GLN A 68 3.18 14.27 -15.67
N ASP A 69 4.17 14.72 -16.41
CA ASP A 69 3.98 15.58 -17.59
C ASP A 69 3.39 14.83 -18.78
N SER A 70 3.61 13.52 -18.84
CA SER A 70 2.97 12.63 -19.81
C SER A 70 1.50 12.32 -19.51
N ASN A 71 0.93 12.84 -18.42
CA ASN A 71 -0.40 12.48 -17.92
C ASN A 71 -0.57 10.98 -17.57
N TYR A 72 0.52 10.24 -17.44
CA TYR A 72 0.46 8.90 -16.87
C TYR A 72 0.04 8.98 -15.40
N ILE A 73 0.63 9.90 -14.63
CA ILE A 73 0.17 10.33 -13.31
C ILE A 73 -0.81 11.49 -13.51
N ARG A 74 -2.08 11.21 -13.38
CA ARG A 74 -3.14 12.23 -13.56
C ARG A 74 -3.27 13.12 -12.32
N ARG A 75 -2.39 14.13 -12.22
CA ARG A 75 -2.31 15.04 -11.05
C ARG A 75 -3.66 15.64 -10.66
N TYR A 76 -4.51 15.97 -11.64
CA TYR A 76 -5.83 16.54 -11.37
C TYR A 76 -6.80 15.58 -10.67
N ARG A 77 -6.66 14.26 -10.88
CA ARG A 77 -7.43 13.26 -10.12
C ARG A 77 -6.90 13.12 -8.70
N ILE A 78 -5.58 13.07 -8.54
CA ILE A 78 -4.93 12.93 -7.23
C ILE A 78 -5.23 14.12 -6.33
N ARG A 79 -5.33 15.34 -6.88
CA ARG A 79 -5.73 16.54 -6.13
C ARG A 79 -7.15 16.49 -5.55
N ARG A 80 -7.99 15.55 -5.97
CA ARG A 80 -9.33 15.34 -5.40
C ARG A 80 -9.30 14.51 -4.13
N ASP A 81 -8.23 13.72 -3.90
CA ASP A 81 -8.10 12.91 -2.69
C ASP A 81 -8.16 13.80 -1.46
N MET A 82 -8.93 13.34 -0.47
CA MET A 82 -8.98 14.00 0.83
C MET A 82 -7.89 13.42 1.71
N LYS A 83 -6.96 14.28 2.17
CA LYS A 83 -5.80 13.85 2.97
C LYS A 83 -5.73 14.66 4.26
N TRP A 84 -5.46 13.97 5.36
CA TRP A 84 -5.18 14.57 6.67
C TRP A 84 -4.37 13.61 7.51
N THR A 85 -3.94 14.08 8.68
CA THR A 85 -3.23 13.26 9.65
C THR A 85 -4.05 13.11 10.94
N ALA A 86 -3.81 12.04 11.67
CA ALA A 86 -4.45 11.77 12.95
C ALA A 86 -3.42 11.35 13.99
N GLU A 87 -3.34 12.11 15.07
CA GLU A 87 -2.46 11.83 16.21
C GLU A 87 -2.93 10.61 16.99
N THR A 88 -1.99 9.72 17.31
CA THR A 88 -2.20 8.51 18.11
C THR A 88 -1.04 8.28 19.08
N GLN A 89 -1.19 7.34 20.01
CA GLN A 89 -0.09 6.90 20.88
C GLN A 89 1.08 6.23 20.14
N PHE A 90 0.89 5.90 18.86
CA PHE A 90 1.89 5.29 17.98
C PHE A 90 2.53 6.29 17.01
N GLY A 91 2.18 7.57 17.13
CA GLY A 91 2.55 8.64 16.24
C GLY A 91 1.40 9.10 15.34
N GLU A 92 1.73 9.97 14.42
CA GLU A 92 0.80 10.60 13.48
C GLU A 92 0.54 9.68 12.28
N LEU A 93 -0.70 9.19 12.15
CA LEU A 93 -1.12 8.34 11.04
C LEU A 93 -1.60 9.20 9.86
N ASP A 94 -1.25 8.80 8.65
CA ASP A 94 -1.74 9.41 7.41
C ASP A 94 -3.09 8.81 7.03
N ILE A 95 -4.08 9.65 6.73
CA ILE A 95 -5.41 9.21 6.31
C ILE A 95 -5.74 9.79 4.93
N THR A 96 -6.13 8.94 4.01
CA THR A 96 -6.53 9.33 2.66
C THR A 96 -7.86 8.70 2.29
N ILE A 97 -8.87 9.51 1.94
CA ILE A 97 -10.02 9.03 1.17
C ILE A 97 -9.63 9.14 -0.30
N ASN A 98 -9.49 8.00 -0.95
CA ASN A 98 -9.02 7.94 -2.33
C ASN A 98 -10.16 8.22 -3.31
N LEU A 99 -10.09 9.36 -4.00
CA LEU A 99 -11.02 9.80 -5.03
C LEU A 99 -10.40 9.76 -6.44
N SER A 100 -9.11 9.45 -6.52
CA SER A 100 -8.35 9.42 -7.79
C SER A 100 -8.58 8.15 -8.60
N LYS A 101 -8.95 7.04 -7.94
CA LYS A 101 -9.30 5.79 -8.62
C LYS A 101 -10.68 5.93 -9.24
N PRO A 102 -10.82 5.83 -10.57
CA PRO A 102 -12.12 5.95 -11.21
C PRO A 102 -13.10 4.92 -10.66
N GLU A 103 -14.28 5.37 -10.26
CA GLU A 103 -15.39 4.46 -10.01
C GLU A 103 -15.76 3.77 -11.33
N LYS A 104 -16.01 2.47 -11.27
CA LYS A 104 -16.41 1.73 -12.45
C LYS A 104 -17.85 2.10 -12.80
N ASP A 105 -18.03 2.82 -13.90
CA ASP A 105 -19.34 3.08 -14.50
C ASP A 105 -20.05 1.74 -14.76
N PRO A 106 -21.33 1.57 -14.36
CA PRO A 106 -22.12 0.37 -14.63
C PRO A 106 -22.10 -0.06 -16.11
N LYS A 107 -22.13 0.89 -17.05
CA LYS A 107 -22.00 0.62 -18.49
C LYS A 107 -20.62 0.07 -18.85
N ALA A 108 -19.55 0.63 -18.27
CA ALA A 108 -18.20 0.14 -18.47
C ALA A 108 -18.01 -1.25 -17.86
N ILE A 109 -18.65 -1.56 -16.72
CA ILE A 109 -18.66 -2.92 -16.13
C ILE A 109 -19.35 -3.91 -17.08
N ALA A 110 -20.51 -3.54 -17.63
CA ALA A 110 -21.24 -4.37 -18.57
C ALA A 110 -20.45 -4.61 -19.87
N ALA A 111 -19.86 -3.55 -20.43
CA ALA A 111 -18.99 -3.65 -21.60
C ALA A 111 -17.75 -4.52 -21.34
N ALA A 112 -17.13 -4.41 -20.16
CA ALA A 112 -15.99 -5.21 -19.75
C ALA A 112 -16.34 -6.71 -19.63
N LYS A 113 -17.55 -7.05 -19.17
CA LYS A 113 -18.04 -8.44 -19.11
C LYS A 113 -18.25 -9.05 -20.49
N LEU A 114 -18.69 -8.23 -21.45
CA LEU A 114 -18.91 -8.65 -22.84
C LEU A 114 -17.63 -8.64 -23.69
N ALA A 115 -16.58 -7.97 -23.23
CA ALA A 115 -15.32 -7.88 -23.93
C ALA A 115 -14.62 -9.24 -24.01
N LYS A 116 -14.05 -9.55 -25.19
CA LYS A 116 -13.24 -10.75 -25.37
C LYS A 116 -12.11 -10.76 -24.34
N GLN A 117 -12.06 -11.81 -23.55
CA GLN A 117 -10.97 -12.01 -22.57
C GLN A 117 -9.66 -12.21 -23.33
N SER A 118 -8.62 -11.48 -22.93
CA SER A 118 -7.29 -11.60 -23.48
C SER A 118 -6.30 -11.86 -22.35
N GLY A 119 -5.45 -12.87 -22.52
CA GLY A 119 -4.33 -13.12 -21.61
C GLY A 119 -3.12 -12.19 -21.83
N TYR A 120 -3.26 -11.11 -22.61
CA TYR A 120 -2.19 -10.17 -22.92
C TYR A 120 -2.62 -8.71 -22.68
N PRO A 121 -1.83 -7.93 -21.95
CA PRO A 121 -0.79 -8.37 -21.01
C PRO A 121 -1.38 -9.31 -19.93
N LYS A 122 -0.59 -10.21 -19.34
CA LYS A 122 -1.08 -11.16 -18.34
C LYS A 122 -1.64 -10.51 -17.09
N CYS A 123 -1.00 -9.41 -16.62
CA CYS A 123 -1.47 -8.60 -15.51
C CYS A 123 -1.04 -7.13 -15.67
N LEU A 124 -1.45 -6.28 -14.73
CA LEU A 124 -1.16 -4.83 -14.75
C LEU A 124 0.32 -4.48 -14.53
N LEU A 125 1.14 -5.43 -14.04
CA LEU A 125 2.56 -5.24 -13.76
C LEU A 125 3.48 -5.85 -14.83
N CYS A 126 2.96 -6.56 -15.82
CA CYS A 126 3.79 -7.10 -16.90
C CYS A 126 4.44 -5.98 -17.72
N LYS A 127 5.71 -6.14 -18.08
CA LYS A 127 6.46 -5.16 -18.89
C LYS A 127 5.81 -4.85 -20.24
N GLU A 128 5.00 -5.77 -20.75
CA GLU A 128 4.21 -5.62 -21.98
C GLU A 128 3.12 -4.54 -21.86
N ASN A 129 2.91 -3.97 -20.67
CA ASN A 129 2.05 -2.79 -20.51
C ASN A 129 2.72 -1.52 -21.06
N GLU A 130 4.03 -1.42 -21.13
CA GLU A 130 4.69 -0.26 -21.73
C GLU A 130 4.23 -0.07 -23.18
N GLY A 131 3.69 1.11 -23.48
CA GLY A 131 3.17 1.43 -24.82
C GLY A 131 1.87 0.73 -25.20
N TYR A 132 1.25 -0.06 -24.32
CA TYR A 132 0.03 -0.81 -24.60
C TYR A 132 -1.17 0.11 -24.85
N ALA A 133 -1.90 -0.12 -25.95
CA ALA A 133 -3.04 0.71 -26.36
C ALA A 133 -4.24 0.65 -25.39
N GLY A 134 -4.30 -0.39 -24.58
CA GLY A 134 -5.43 -0.60 -23.67
C GLY A 134 -6.67 -1.17 -24.34
N ARG A 135 -7.68 -1.44 -23.52
CA ARG A 135 -9.02 -1.86 -23.91
C ARG A 135 -9.98 -1.59 -22.73
N VAL A 136 -11.28 -1.73 -22.92
CA VAL A 136 -12.29 -1.39 -21.92
C VAL A 136 -12.06 -2.03 -20.55
N ASN A 137 -11.50 -3.26 -20.51
CA ASN A 137 -11.19 -3.98 -19.29
C ASN A 137 -9.70 -4.03 -18.92
N HIS A 138 -8.85 -3.27 -19.62
CA HIS A 138 -7.42 -3.15 -19.29
C HIS A 138 -6.90 -1.76 -19.66
N PRO A 139 -6.25 -1.02 -18.76
CA PRO A 139 -5.90 0.38 -18.98
C PRO A 139 -4.88 0.55 -20.12
N ALA A 140 -5.02 1.66 -20.85
CA ALA A 140 -4.01 2.10 -21.80
C ALA A 140 -2.74 2.59 -21.09
N ARG A 141 -1.59 2.38 -21.73
CA ARG A 141 -0.24 2.70 -21.21
C ARG A 141 0.68 3.26 -22.31
N GLN A 142 0.12 3.87 -23.37
CA GLN A 142 0.93 4.42 -24.46
C GLN A 142 1.82 5.58 -24.01
N ASN A 143 1.40 6.30 -22.98
CA ASN A 143 2.15 7.37 -22.30
C ASN A 143 2.99 6.89 -21.11
N HIS A 144 3.13 5.59 -20.94
CA HIS A 144 3.91 4.98 -19.86
C HIS A 144 5.26 4.51 -20.37
N ARG A 145 6.30 4.67 -19.57
CA ARG A 145 7.66 4.13 -19.75
C ARG A 145 8.10 3.43 -18.50
N ILE A 146 8.94 2.43 -18.65
CA ILE A 146 9.53 1.68 -17.53
C ILE A 146 11.05 1.76 -17.58
N ILE A 147 11.70 1.70 -16.43
CA ILE A 147 13.15 1.76 -16.32
C ILE A 147 13.65 0.36 -15.94
N PRO A 148 14.52 -0.27 -16.76
CA PRO A 148 15.16 -1.53 -16.38
C PRO A 148 16.11 -1.29 -15.21
N VAL A 149 16.03 -2.17 -14.21
CA VAL A 149 16.94 -2.22 -13.05
C VAL A 149 17.37 -3.66 -12.83
N THR A 150 18.64 -3.87 -12.45
CA THR A 150 19.13 -5.20 -12.09
C THR A 150 19.06 -5.34 -10.57
N ILE A 151 18.32 -6.31 -10.09
CA ILE A 151 18.18 -6.60 -8.67
C ILE A 151 18.57 -8.05 -8.42
N ASN A 152 19.53 -8.25 -7.54
CA ASN A 152 20.05 -9.57 -7.20
C ASN A 152 20.34 -10.42 -8.47
N HIS A 153 21.10 -9.81 -9.40
CA HIS A 153 21.50 -10.41 -10.69
C HIS A 153 20.36 -10.84 -11.62
N SER A 154 19.18 -10.27 -11.47
CA SER A 154 18.01 -10.56 -12.31
C SER A 154 17.37 -9.30 -12.86
N ASP A 155 16.59 -9.46 -13.94
CA ASP A 155 15.95 -8.35 -14.65
C ASP A 155 14.67 -7.92 -13.94
N TRP A 156 14.65 -6.69 -13.50
CA TRP A 156 13.51 -6.01 -12.89
C TRP A 156 13.24 -4.70 -13.61
N PHE A 157 12.11 -4.09 -13.29
CA PHE A 157 11.73 -2.79 -13.83
C PHE A 157 11.19 -1.90 -12.72
N LEU A 158 11.48 -0.61 -12.83
CA LEU A 158 10.95 0.45 -11.99
C LEU A 158 9.87 1.20 -12.77
N GLN A 159 8.72 1.43 -12.15
CA GLN A 159 7.66 2.34 -12.62
C GLN A 159 7.04 3.11 -11.46
N TYR A 160 6.48 4.29 -11.72
CA TYR A 160 5.65 4.96 -10.73
C TYR A 160 4.22 4.43 -10.76
N SER A 161 3.56 4.47 -9.60
CA SER A 161 2.13 4.19 -9.52
C SER A 161 1.34 5.39 -10.05
N PRO A 162 0.34 5.19 -10.92
CA PRO A 162 -0.48 6.30 -11.40
C PRO A 162 -1.41 6.88 -10.32
N TYR A 163 -1.54 6.20 -9.16
CA TYR A 163 -2.43 6.62 -8.06
C TYR A 163 -1.74 7.49 -7.02
N VAL A 164 -0.41 7.43 -6.91
CA VAL A 164 0.44 8.26 -6.02
C VAL A 164 -0.16 8.44 -4.62
N TYR A 165 -0.24 7.36 -3.85
CA TYR A 165 -0.75 7.41 -2.47
C TYR A 165 0.15 8.26 -1.56
N TYR A 166 1.46 8.28 -1.83
CA TYR A 166 2.49 9.07 -1.17
C TYR A 166 3.53 9.54 -2.21
N ASN A 167 4.45 10.41 -1.78
CA ASN A 167 5.43 11.01 -2.70
C ASN A 167 6.28 9.97 -3.42
N GLU A 168 6.37 10.10 -4.74
CA GLU A 168 7.14 9.21 -5.63
C GLU A 168 6.81 7.72 -5.46
N HIS A 169 5.51 7.41 -5.16
CA HIS A 169 5.06 6.02 -5.04
C HIS A 169 5.42 5.22 -6.28
N CYS A 170 6.34 4.28 -6.13
CA CYS A 170 6.83 3.44 -7.22
C CYS A 170 6.51 1.95 -6.99
N ILE A 171 6.58 1.20 -8.08
CA ILE A 171 6.48 -0.25 -8.10
C ILE A 171 7.73 -0.78 -8.79
N VAL A 172 8.38 -1.72 -8.15
CA VAL A 172 9.55 -2.44 -8.66
C VAL A 172 9.12 -3.87 -8.91
N PHE A 173 9.11 -4.31 -10.15
CA PHE A 173 8.50 -5.59 -10.51
C PHE A 173 9.45 -6.47 -11.32
N ASN A 174 9.32 -7.78 -11.13
CA ASN A 174 10.12 -8.78 -11.81
C ASN A 174 9.84 -8.75 -13.32
N GLY A 175 10.88 -8.83 -14.13
CA GLY A 175 10.76 -8.91 -15.60
C GLY A 175 10.03 -10.17 -16.11
N LYS A 176 9.89 -11.17 -15.23
CA LYS A 176 9.14 -12.41 -15.49
C LYS A 176 7.85 -12.42 -14.66
N HIS A 177 6.75 -12.86 -15.26
CA HIS A 177 5.49 -13.05 -14.54
C HIS A 177 5.56 -14.32 -13.70
N THR A 178 6.07 -14.19 -12.47
CA THR A 178 6.23 -15.25 -11.48
C THR A 178 5.51 -14.88 -10.20
N PRO A 179 4.90 -15.83 -9.47
CA PRO A 179 4.24 -15.54 -8.21
C PRO A 179 5.18 -14.92 -7.17
N MET A 180 4.61 -14.12 -6.29
CA MET A 180 5.30 -13.58 -5.12
C MET A 180 5.66 -14.70 -4.14
N LYS A 181 6.83 -14.59 -3.53
CA LYS A 181 7.28 -15.47 -2.46
C LYS A 181 8.17 -14.67 -1.51
N ILE A 182 7.90 -14.78 -0.22
CA ILE A 182 8.77 -14.22 0.82
C ILE A 182 9.77 -15.29 1.23
N GLU A 183 11.04 -15.05 0.94
CA GLU A 183 12.15 -15.94 1.19
C GLU A 183 13.45 -15.14 1.40
N LYS A 184 14.55 -15.79 1.76
CA LYS A 184 15.87 -15.15 1.96
C LYS A 184 16.24 -14.18 0.82
N ALA A 185 16.02 -14.61 -0.43
CA ALA A 185 16.31 -13.79 -1.60
C ALA A 185 15.47 -12.50 -1.65
N THR A 186 14.28 -12.46 -1.06
CA THR A 186 13.45 -11.25 -0.99
C THR A 186 14.14 -10.15 -0.20
N PHE A 187 14.72 -10.47 0.96
CA PHE A 187 15.45 -9.50 1.77
C PHE A 187 16.66 -8.94 1.01
N GLY A 188 17.40 -9.82 0.32
CA GLY A 188 18.50 -9.40 -0.54
C GLY A 188 18.06 -8.47 -1.67
N LYS A 189 16.93 -8.77 -2.34
CA LYS A 189 16.37 -7.93 -3.39
C LYS A 189 15.97 -6.54 -2.89
N LEU A 190 15.32 -6.46 -1.74
CA LEU A 190 14.92 -5.19 -1.13
C LEU A 190 16.13 -4.34 -0.77
N LEU A 191 17.14 -4.94 -0.13
CA LEU A 191 18.37 -4.23 0.26
C LEU A 191 19.19 -3.82 -0.95
N ASP A 192 19.26 -4.64 -2.01
CA ASP A 192 19.95 -4.28 -3.25
C ASP A 192 19.28 -3.08 -3.95
N PHE A 193 17.95 -3.02 -3.97
CA PHE A 193 17.25 -1.85 -4.48
C PHE A 193 17.57 -0.58 -3.67
N VAL A 194 17.60 -0.67 -2.34
CA VAL A 194 17.94 0.47 -1.47
C VAL A 194 19.39 0.90 -1.62
N LYS A 195 20.32 -0.01 -1.94
CA LYS A 195 21.71 0.35 -2.31
C LYS A 195 21.75 1.21 -3.57
N GLN A 196 20.92 0.88 -4.55
CA GLN A 196 20.86 1.62 -5.84
C GLN A 196 20.10 2.95 -5.68
N PHE A 197 19.07 3.00 -4.85
CA PHE A 197 18.22 4.18 -4.62
C PHE A 197 18.12 4.50 -3.12
N PRO A 198 19.21 5.01 -2.51
CA PRO A 198 19.28 5.17 -1.04
C PRO A 198 18.31 6.21 -0.45
N HIS A 199 17.72 7.05 -1.28
CA HIS A 199 16.68 8.01 -0.90
C HIS A 199 15.26 7.41 -0.89
N TYR A 200 15.11 6.15 -1.34
CA TYR A 200 13.85 5.41 -1.34
C TYR A 200 13.80 4.38 -0.21
N PHE A 201 12.60 4.13 0.30
CA PHE A 201 12.28 2.86 0.95
C PHE A 201 11.73 1.89 -0.10
N VAL A 202 11.71 0.62 0.21
CA VAL A 202 11.03 -0.42 -0.58
C VAL A 202 10.54 -1.53 0.34
N GLY A 203 9.36 -2.08 0.06
CA GLY A 203 8.80 -3.20 0.82
C GLY A 203 8.01 -4.16 -0.06
N SER A 204 7.79 -5.35 0.44
CA SER A 204 6.95 -6.36 -0.18
C SER A 204 5.66 -6.56 0.58
N ASN A 205 4.55 -6.73 -0.14
CA ASN A 205 3.38 -7.35 0.49
C ASN A 205 3.72 -8.78 0.94
N ALA A 206 2.97 -9.29 1.89
CA ALA A 206 3.03 -10.69 2.27
C ALA A 206 2.56 -11.60 1.11
N ASP A 207 3.05 -12.83 1.08
CA ASP A 207 2.80 -13.81 0.00
C ASP A 207 1.60 -14.73 0.25
N LEU A 208 0.89 -14.57 1.37
CA LEU A 208 -0.31 -15.34 1.68
C LEU A 208 -1.59 -14.52 1.46
N PRO A 209 -2.72 -15.17 1.11
CA PRO A 209 -4.02 -14.51 1.02
C PRO A 209 -4.40 -13.80 2.33
N ILE A 210 -5.36 -12.87 2.26
CA ILE A 210 -5.88 -12.10 3.42
C ILE A 210 -4.88 -11.04 3.92
N VAL A 211 -3.60 -11.41 4.10
CA VAL A 211 -2.54 -10.52 4.60
C VAL A 211 -1.62 -10.01 3.49
N GLY A 212 -1.81 -10.48 2.26
CA GLY A 212 -1.08 -10.07 1.07
C GLY A 212 -1.74 -8.92 0.30
N GLY A 213 -1.07 -8.47 -0.74
CA GLY A 213 -1.58 -7.48 -1.70
C GLY A 213 -2.55 -8.09 -2.73
N SER A 214 -3.04 -7.24 -3.63
CA SER A 214 -4.03 -7.63 -4.67
C SER A 214 -3.45 -8.43 -5.85
N ILE A 215 -2.12 -8.42 -6.05
CA ILE A 215 -1.44 -9.09 -7.17
C ILE A 215 -0.36 -10.02 -6.61
N LEU A 216 -0.77 -11.21 -6.18
CA LEU A 216 0.15 -12.24 -5.69
C LEU A 216 0.80 -13.05 -6.82
N SER A 217 0.25 -12.99 -8.04
CA SER A 217 0.70 -13.75 -9.20
C SER A 217 1.93 -13.18 -9.91
N HIS A 218 2.36 -11.96 -9.54
CA HIS A 218 3.52 -11.30 -10.14
C HIS A 218 4.41 -10.70 -9.05
N ASP A 219 5.64 -11.18 -8.93
CA ASP A 219 6.61 -10.74 -7.93
C ASP A 219 6.94 -9.27 -8.12
N HIS A 220 6.67 -8.46 -7.08
CA HIS A 220 6.84 -7.01 -7.11
C HIS A 220 6.96 -6.43 -5.71
N PHE A 221 7.58 -5.25 -5.65
CA PHE A 221 7.73 -4.45 -4.45
C PHE A 221 7.10 -3.07 -4.65
N GLN A 222 6.77 -2.39 -3.57
CA GLN A 222 6.35 -1.00 -3.57
C GLN A 222 7.37 -0.16 -2.81
N GLY A 223 7.70 0.99 -3.33
CA GLY A 223 8.68 1.90 -2.75
C GLY A 223 8.38 3.35 -3.05
N GLY A 224 9.30 4.22 -2.72
CA GLY A 224 9.20 5.65 -3.01
C GLY A 224 9.96 6.52 -2.01
N HIS A 225 9.87 7.83 -2.21
CA HIS A 225 10.52 8.83 -1.38
C HIS A 225 9.53 9.35 -0.32
N TYR A 226 9.29 8.56 0.72
CA TYR A 226 8.37 8.90 1.79
C TYR A 226 8.78 8.24 3.12
N GLU A 227 8.61 8.95 4.22
CA GLU A 227 8.87 8.43 5.57
C GLU A 227 7.56 8.27 6.34
N PHE A 228 7.10 7.02 6.43
CA PHE A 228 5.86 6.66 7.13
C PHE A 228 5.97 6.73 8.65
N ALA A 229 4.82 6.80 9.32
CA ALA A 229 4.73 6.80 10.78
C ALA A 229 5.48 5.60 11.41
N MET A 230 5.37 4.40 10.85
CA MET A 230 6.08 3.23 11.34
C MET A 230 7.61 3.40 11.27
N ALA A 231 8.14 4.05 10.21
CA ALA A 231 9.57 4.30 10.08
C ALA A 231 10.11 5.27 11.15
N LYS A 232 9.26 6.25 11.58
CA LYS A 232 9.55 7.24 12.63
C LYS A 232 9.39 6.66 14.03
N ALA A 233 8.61 5.58 14.18
CA ALA A 233 8.30 4.99 15.48
C ALA A 233 9.58 4.50 16.20
N PRO A 234 9.74 4.78 17.50
CA PRO A 234 10.89 4.35 18.28
C PRO A 234 10.81 2.85 18.56
N LEU A 235 11.92 2.27 19.01
CA LEU A 235 11.91 0.94 19.60
C LEU A 235 11.22 0.98 20.96
N GLU A 236 10.28 0.08 21.18
CA GLU A 236 9.66 -0.15 22.49
C GLU A 236 10.59 -0.96 23.38
N LYS A 237 11.30 -1.92 22.77
CA LYS A 237 12.25 -2.79 23.46
C LYS A 237 13.41 -3.16 22.55
N GLU A 238 14.63 -2.94 23.01
CA GLU A 238 15.82 -3.47 22.34
C GLU A 238 15.93 -4.98 22.62
N ILE A 239 16.35 -5.73 21.62
CA ILE A 239 16.52 -7.19 21.66
C ILE A 239 17.86 -7.55 21.05
N THR A 240 18.43 -8.67 21.47
CA THR A 240 19.67 -9.21 20.90
C THR A 240 19.41 -10.61 20.38
N PHE A 241 19.93 -10.91 19.21
CA PHE A 241 19.89 -12.24 18.62
C PHE A 241 21.26 -12.92 18.75
N ALA A 242 21.27 -14.14 19.28
CA ALA A 242 22.49 -14.92 19.45
C ALA A 242 23.20 -15.16 18.12
N GLY A 243 24.49 -14.81 18.04
CA GLY A 243 25.29 -14.85 16.82
C GLY A 243 25.11 -13.67 15.88
N PHE A 244 24.31 -12.65 16.29
CA PHE A 244 24.05 -11.41 15.54
C PHE A 244 24.16 -10.16 16.43
N GLU A 245 25.09 -10.16 17.37
CA GLU A 245 25.34 -9.07 18.30
C GLU A 245 25.80 -7.77 17.60
N ASP A 246 26.25 -7.91 16.37
CA ASP A 246 26.63 -6.82 15.44
C ASP A 246 25.41 -6.17 14.76
N VAL A 247 24.22 -6.78 14.83
CA VAL A 247 22.97 -6.23 14.30
C VAL A 247 22.16 -5.61 15.43
N LYS A 248 21.93 -4.30 15.36
CA LYS A 248 21.00 -3.63 16.27
C LYS A 248 19.57 -4.09 15.96
N ALA A 249 18.87 -4.64 16.95
CA ALA A 249 17.51 -5.13 16.77
C ALA A 249 16.57 -4.66 17.90
N GLY A 250 15.28 -4.58 17.60
CA GLY A 250 14.27 -4.20 18.59
C GLY A 250 12.84 -4.39 18.11
N ILE A 251 11.93 -4.44 19.07
CA ILE A 251 10.48 -4.37 18.83
C ILE A 251 10.09 -2.92 18.68
N VAL A 252 9.43 -2.58 17.56
CA VAL A 252 8.98 -1.22 17.29
C VAL A 252 7.72 -0.91 18.09
N LYS A 253 7.63 0.29 18.66
CA LYS A 253 6.40 0.80 19.30
C LYS A 253 5.35 1.09 18.22
N TRP A 254 4.65 0.05 17.82
CA TRP A 254 3.70 0.08 16.71
C TRP A 254 2.48 -0.80 17.01
N PRO A 255 1.28 -0.50 16.46
CA PRO A 255 0.10 -1.35 16.73
C PRO A 255 0.22 -2.76 16.18
N MET A 256 1.05 -2.96 15.15
CA MET A 256 1.36 -4.27 14.59
C MET A 256 2.70 -4.79 15.12
N SER A 257 2.95 -6.10 14.97
CA SER A 257 4.12 -6.78 15.52
C SER A 257 5.33 -6.63 14.60
N VAL A 258 6.22 -5.70 14.88
CA VAL A 258 7.36 -5.33 14.03
C VAL A 258 8.68 -5.55 14.74
N ILE A 259 9.57 -6.31 14.11
CA ILE A 259 10.98 -6.43 14.49
C ILE A 259 11.78 -5.54 13.52
N ARG A 260 12.48 -4.53 14.05
CA ARG A 260 13.41 -3.70 13.30
C ARG A 260 14.83 -4.21 13.48
N LEU A 261 15.51 -4.42 12.35
CA LEU A 261 16.93 -4.77 12.27
C LEU A 261 17.68 -3.61 11.63
N SER A 262 18.88 -3.29 12.14
CA SER A 262 19.72 -2.21 11.61
C SER A 262 21.20 -2.58 11.70
N ALA A 263 21.90 -2.53 10.56
CA ALA A 263 23.33 -2.76 10.46
C ALA A 263 23.91 -2.09 9.19
N PRO A 264 25.21 -1.79 9.15
CA PRO A 264 25.89 -1.36 7.92
C PRO A 264 26.07 -2.51 6.92
N ASP A 265 26.17 -3.75 7.40
CA ASP A 265 26.34 -4.96 6.59
C ASP A 265 24.99 -5.57 6.23
N THR A 266 24.67 -5.58 4.94
CA THR A 266 23.41 -6.11 4.43
C THR A 266 23.34 -7.63 4.48
N GLU A 267 24.45 -8.36 4.38
CA GLU A 267 24.46 -9.82 4.45
C GLU A 267 24.04 -10.30 5.85
N ARG A 268 24.53 -9.60 6.89
CA ARG A 268 24.12 -9.89 8.28
C ARG A 268 22.63 -9.66 8.49
N LEU A 269 22.06 -8.59 7.88
CA LEU A 269 20.62 -8.34 7.91
C LEU A 269 19.84 -9.45 7.20
N ILE A 270 20.30 -9.91 6.03
CA ILE A 270 19.68 -10.98 5.25
C ILE A 270 19.69 -12.30 6.03
N GLU A 271 20.82 -12.66 6.62
CA GLU A 271 20.96 -13.89 7.41
C GLU A 271 20.03 -13.91 8.61
N LEU A 272 19.98 -12.81 9.37
CA LEU A 272 19.12 -12.72 10.56
C LEU A 272 17.63 -12.67 10.15
N ALA A 273 17.28 -11.91 9.11
CA ALA A 273 15.91 -11.84 8.61
C ALA A 273 15.41 -13.21 8.13
N ASP A 274 16.27 -13.99 7.47
CA ASP A 274 15.96 -15.37 7.06
C ASP A 274 15.77 -16.30 8.25
N LYS A 275 16.64 -16.23 9.26
CA LYS A 275 16.47 -16.98 10.52
C LYS A 275 15.12 -16.68 11.19
N ILE A 276 14.77 -15.39 11.28
CA ILE A 276 13.48 -14.95 11.84
C ILE A 276 12.32 -15.48 10.99
N LEU A 277 12.37 -15.38 9.66
CA LEU A 277 11.34 -15.86 8.75
C LEU A 277 11.11 -17.37 8.89
N LEU A 278 12.18 -18.14 8.85
CA LEU A 278 12.11 -19.61 8.94
C LEU A 278 11.53 -20.05 10.28
N THR A 279 11.97 -19.42 11.38
CA THR A 279 11.42 -19.67 12.70
C THR A 279 9.95 -19.28 12.76
N TRP A 280 9.56 -18.11 12.22
CA TRP A 280 8.18 -17.65 12.22
C TRP A 280 7.25 -18.58 11.43
N ARG A 281 7.68 -19.06 10.27
CA ARG A 281 6.87 -19.98 9.45
C ARG A 281 6.48 -21.26 10.16
N GLY A 282 7.32 -21.78 11.05
CA GLY A 282 7.05 -22.98 11.84
C GLY A 282 6.54 -22.73 13.27
N TYR A 283 6.31 -21.45 13.65
CA TYR A 283 6.01 -21.09 15.01
C TYR A 283 4.52 -21.22 15.36
N THR A 284 4.22 -21.99 16.39
CA THR A 284 2.89 -22.10 16.99
C THR A 284 2.95 -21.69 18.47
N ASP A 285 2.06 -20.81 18.92
CA ASP A 285 1.81 -20.44 20.31
C ASP A 285 0.30 -20.38 20.53
N GLU A 286 -0.26 -21.48 21.01
CA GLU A 286 -1.71 -21.60 21.24
C GLU A 286 -2.22 -20.55 22.23
N THR A 287 -1.39 -20.15 23.20
CA THR A 287 -1.76 -19.16 24.22
C THR A 287 -1.97 -17.76 23.63
N ALA A 288 -1.31 -17.47 22.50
CA ALA A 288 -1.46 -16.23 21.74
C ALA A 288 -2.34 -16.42 20.49
N PHE A 289 -2.99 -17.58 20.33
CA PHE A 289 -3.78 -17.98 19.17
C PHE A 289 -2.99 -17.95 17.84
N ILE A 290 -1.69 -18.24 17.89
CA ILE A 290 -0.82 -18.31 16.72
C ILE A 290 -0.63 -19.77 16.32
N PHE A 291 -1.01 -20.09 15.10
CA PHE A 291 -0.83 -21.41 14.51
C PHE A 291 -0.03 -21.28 13.23
N ALA A 292 1.03 -22.06 13.08
CA ALA A 292 1.87 -22.07 11.89
C ALA A 292 1.08 -22.56 10.67
N GLU A 293 0.23 -23.58 10.88
CA GLU A 293 -0.63 -24.16 9.85
C GLU A 293 -1.92 -24.74 10.45
N THR A 294 -2.92 -24.92 9.63
CA THR A 294 -4.15 -25.67 9.92
C THR A 294 -4.51 -26.52 8.72
N ASP A 295 -4.70 -27.82 8.92
CA ASP A 295 -5.01 -28.78 7.84
C ASP A 295 -4.02 -28.74 6.66
N GLY A 296 -2.74 -28.44 6.93
CA GLY A 296 -1.67 -28.33 5.95
C GLY A 296 -1.58 -26.97 5.22
N GLU A 297 -2.46 -26.02 5.54
CA GLU A 297 -2.41 -24.67 4.98
C GLU A 297 -1.58 -23.74 5.89
N PRO A 298 -0.52 -23.08 5.37
CA PRO A 298 0.34 -22.22 6.15
C PRO A 298 -0.32 -20.89 6.46
N HIS A 299 -0.05 -20.34 7.68
CA HIS A 299 -0.61 -19.08 8.12
C HIS A 299 0.42 -17.97 8.34
N ASN A 300 1.64 -18.33 8.73
CA ASN A 300 2.67 -17.37 9.09
C ASN A 300 3.46 -16.87 7.89
N THR A 301 3.60 -15.56 7.79
CA THR A 301 4.43 -14.89 6.78
C THR A 301 4.90 -13.53 7.31
N ILE A 302 5.69 -12.79 6.53
CA ILE A 302 6.24 -11.48 6.88
C ILE A 302 5.92 -10.47 5.77
N THR A 303 5.66 -9.23 6.17
CA THR A 303 5.69 -8.05 5.31
C THR A 303 7.02 -7.33 5.58
N PRO A 304 8.05 -7.47 4.72
CA PRO A 304 9.35 -6.86 4.92
C PRO A 304 9.43 -5.48 4.28
N ILE A 305 10.09 -4.52 4.96
CA ILE A 305 10.34 -3.16 4.46
C ILE A 305 11.81 -2.81 4.69
N ALA A 306 12.48 -2.37 3.64
CA ALA A 306 13.88 -1.93 3.67
C ALA A 306 14.01 -0.43 3.43
N ARG A 307 14.99 0.20 4.08
CA ARG A 307 15.41 1.57 3.84
C ARG A 307 16.85 1.78 4.27
N LYS A 308 17.44 2.87 3.81
CA LYS A 308 18.72 3.35 4.34
C LYS A 308 18.45 4.48 5.34
N ARG A 309 19.14 4.43 6.49
CA ARG A 309 19.16 5.51 7.47
C ARG A 309 20.61 5.76 7.87
N ASP A 310 21.08 6.95 7.53
CA ASP A 310 22.48 7.34 7.71
C ASP A 310 23.44 6.31 7.08
N ASN A 311 24.32 5.72 7.87
CA ASN A 311 25.27 4.71 7.39
C ASN A 311 24.75 3.27 7.47
N ASN A 312 23.53 3.06 8.03
CA ASN A 312 22.97 1.75 8.20
C ASN A 312 21.85 1.47 7.19
N TYR A 313 21.66 0.20 6.89
CA TYR A 313 20.43 -0.32 6.30
C TYR A 313 19.50 -0.78 7.41
N GLU A 314 18.21 -0.59 7.22
CA GLU A 314 17.18 -1.07 8.13
C GLU A 314 16.24 -2.02 7.40
N LEU A 315 15.86 -3.10 8.09
CA LEU A 315 14.78 -4.00 7.72
C LEU A 315 13.72 -4.00 8.83
N ASP A 316 12.51 -3.62 8.53
CA ASP A 316 11.35 -3.85 9.38
C ASP A 316 10.67 -5.15 8.93
N LEU A 317 10.56 -6.11 9.83
CA LEU A 317 9.91 -7.40 9.61
C LEU A 317 8.57 -7.40 10.34
N VAL A 318 7.48 -7.17 9.60
CA VAL A 318 6.13 -7.18 10.18
C VAL A 318 5.58 -8.58 10.14
N LEU A 319 5.40 -9.19 11.31
CA LEU A 319 4.86 -10.55 11.44
C LEU A 319 3.37 -10.56 11.05
N ARG A 320 2.99 -11.50 10.19
CA ARG A 320 1.63 -11.66 9.68
C ARG A 320 1.16 -13.09 9.88
N ASN A 321 -0.15 -13.24 10.08
CA ASN A 321 -0.81 -14.55 10.13
C ASN A 321 -2.21 -14.42 9.51
N ASN A 322 -2.61 -15.35 8.65
CA ASN A 322 -3.87 -15.30 7.89
C ASN A 322 -4.95 -16.28 8.38
N ILE A 323 -4.80 -16.82 9.57
CA ILE A 323 -5.78 -17.76 10.12
C ILE A 323 -7.18 -17.16 10.18
N THR A 324 -8.18 -17.96 9.85
CA THR A 324 -9.60 -17.61 9.94
C THR A 324 -10.32 -18.47 10.95
N THR A 325 -11.43 -17.97 11.47
CA THR A 325 -12.36 -18.72 12.32
C THR A 325 -13.79 -18.46 11.86
N LYS A 326 -14.75 -19.19 12.42
CA LYS A 326 -16.18 -18.92 12.17
C LYS A 326 -16.59 -17.51 12.60
N GLU A 327 -16.00 -16.98 13.67
CA GLU A 327 -16.22 -15.64 14.18
C GLU A 327 -15.52 -14.58 13.32
N HIS A 328 -14.32 -14.90 12.81
CA HIS A 328 -13.50 -14.02 11.98
C HIS A 328 -13.22 -14.64 10.60
N PRO A 329 -14.26 -14.71 9.72
CA PRO A 329 -14.11 -15.38 8.41
C PRO A 329 -13.22 -14.63 7.41
N LEU A 330 -12.94 -13.35 7.67
CA LEU A 330 -12.02 -12.52 6.87
C LEU A 330 -10.58 -12.52 7.43
N GLY A 331 -10.36 -13.17 8.58
CA GLY A 331 -9.08 -13.27 9.28
C GLY A 331 -9.19 -12.84 10.74
N VAL A 332 -8.51 -13.57 11.62
CA VAL A 332 -8.37 -13.21 13.05
C VAL A 332 -7.53 -11.94 13.18
N TYR A 333 -6.47 -11.82 12.38
CA TYR A 333 -5.55 -10.68 12.32
C TYR A 333 -5.88 -9.79 11.12
N HIS A 334 -7.13 -9.33 11.09
CA HIS A 334 -7.76 -8.53 10.05
C HIS A 334 -8.73 -7.55 10.73
N PRO A 335 -9.08 -6.39 10.11
CA PRO A 335 -10.10 -5.51 10.68
C PRO A 335 -11.38 -6.25 11.03
N HIS A 336 -11.81 -6.16 12.27
CA HIS A 336 -13.02 -6.84 12.75
C HIS A 336 -14.28 -6.12 12.28
N ALA A 337 -15.41 -6.82 12.31
CA ALA A 337 -16.69 -6.39 11.75
C ALA A 337 -17.13 -4.99 12.20
N LYS A 338 -16.87 -4.62 13.47
CA LYS A 338 -17.19 -3.30 14.02
C LYS A 338 -16.52 -2.13 13.30
N LEU A 339 -15.37 -2.38 12.62
CA LEU A 339 -14.60 -1.37 11.91
C LEU A 339 -14.92 -1.29 10.41
N HIS A 340 -15.72 -2.24 9.89
CA HIS A 340 -16.00 -2.35 8.46
C HIS A 340 -16.78 -1.18 7.87
N HIS A 341 -17.44 -0.39 8.69
CA HIS A 341 -18.09 0.84 8.24
C HIS A 341 -17.09 1.87 7.71
N ILE A 342 -15.81 1.82 8.16
CA ILE A 342 -14.71 2.66 7.67
C ILE A 342 -13.76 1.86 6.79
N LYS A 343 -13.21 0.73 7.28
CA LYS A 343 -12.21 -0.09 6.58
C LYS A 343 -12.52 -1.58 6.71
N LYS A 344 -12.80 -2.24 5.58
CA LYS A 344 -13.11 -3.67 5.51
C LYS A 344 -12.04 -4.46 4.75
N GLU A 345 -11.30 -3.79 3.86
CA GLU A 345 -10.34 -4.41 2.95
C GLU A 345 -9.10 -4.91 3.72
N ASN A 346 -8.38 -5.84 3.12
CA ASN A 346 -7.13 -6.37 3.63
C ASN A 346 -6.12 -5.25 3.92
N ILE A 347 -5.29 -5.45 4.95
CA ILE A 347 -4.24 -4.52 5.34
C ILE A 347 -2.95 -4.91 4.60
N GLY A 348 -2.65 -4.16 3.55
CA GLY A 348 -1.47 -4.31 2.72
C GLY A 348 -0.29 -3.48 3.24
N LEU A 349 0.82 -3.49 2.46
CA LEU A 349 2.07 -2.82 2.81
C LEU A 349 1.90 -1.36 3.24
N ILE A 350 1.09 -0.59 2.50
CA ILE A 350 0.92 0.85 2.73
C ILE A 350 0.22 1.11 4.07
N GLU A 351 -0.86 0.38 4.33
CA GLU A 351 -1.59 0.49 5.59
C GLU A 351 -0.75 0.03 6.77
N VAL A 352 0.00 -1.05 6.62
CA VAL A 352 0.95 -1.55 7.64
C VAL A 352 1.90 -0.45 8.11
N MET A 353 2.38 0.39 7.20
CA MET A 353 3.30 1.49 7.50
C MET A 353 2.63 2.74 8.09
N GLY A 354 1.29 2.77 8.16
CA GLY A 354 0.54 3.84 8.82
C GLY A 354 -0.18 4.83 7.91
N LEU A 355 -0.40 4.49 6.62
CA LEU A 355 -1.21 5.28 5.71
C LEU A 355 -2.50 4.54 5.37
N ALA A 356 -3.63 5.05 5.84
CA ALA A 356 -4.95 4.54 5.48
C ALA A 356 -5.31 4.94 4.04
N VAL A 357 -5.63 3.95 3.21
CA VAL A 357 -6.29 4.17 1.92
C VAL A 357 -7.75 3.77 2.06
N LEU A 358 -8.62 4.77 2.21
CA LEU A 358 -10.03 4.61 2.49
C LEU A 358 -10.90 4.74 1.22
N PRO A 359 -12.05 4.06 1.15
CA PRO A 359 -12.91 4.07 -0.03
C PRO A 359 -13.59 5.43 -0.28
N ALA A 360 -13.82 5.76 -1.56
CA ALA A 360 -14.40 7.02 -2.01
C ALA A 360 -15.78 7.32 -1.40
N ARG A 361 -16.61 6.28 -1.13
CA ARG A 361 -17.93 6.42 -0.51
C ARG A 361 -17.91 7.25 0.78
N LEU A 362 -16.83 7.19 1.54
CA LEU A 362 -16.71 7.90 2.82
C LEU A 362 -16.79 9.42 2.68
N LYS A 363 -16.46 9.99 1.52
CA LYS A 363 -16.63 11.43 1.29
C LYS A 363 -18.09 11.86 1.49
N ASP A 364 -19.00 11.19 0.80
CA ASP A 364 -20.42 11.56 0.82
C ASP A 364 -21.12 11.06 2.11
N GLU A 365 -20.71 9.89 2.61
CA GLU A 365 -21.19 9.37 3.88
C GLU A 365 -20.85 10.30 5.04
N MET A 366 -19.62 10.84 5.10
CA MET A 366 -19.21 11.75 6.17
C MET A 366 -19.87 13.13 6.07
N ALA A 367 -20.15 13.63 4.85
CA ALA A 367 -20.91 14.85 4.67
C ALA A 367 -22.37 14.70 5.16
N GLN A 368 -23.01 13.58 4.85
CA GLN A 368 -24.35 13.26 5.37
C GLN A 368 -24.33 13.07 6.88
N LEU A 369 -23.31 12.39 7.43
CA LEU A 369 -23.14 12.16 8.85
C LEU A 369 -23.00 13.46 9.63
N LYS A 370 -22.19 14.40 9.14
CA LYS A 370 -22.08 15.76 9.68
C LYS A 370 -23.45 16.41 9.82
N THR A 371 -24.23 16.42 8.75
CA THR A 371 -25.57 17.02 8.72
C THR A 371 -26.51 16.33 9.74
N ALA A 372 -26.48 15.01 9.80
CA ALA A 372 -27.33 14.23 10.71
C ALA A 372 -26.97 14.48 12.18
N ILE A 373 -25.67 14.54 12.52
CA ILE A 373 -25.21 14.83 13.89
C ILE A 373 -25.66 16.23 14.33
N LEU A 374 -25.46 17.25 13.49
CA LEU A 374 -25.82 18.63 13.81
C LEU A 374 -27.33 18.83 13.96
N SER A 375 -28.13 18.12 13.16
CA SER A 375 -29.60 18.15 13.26
C SER A 375 -30.17 17.18 14.31
N ARG A 376 -29.32 16.38 14.96
CA ARG A 376 -29.73 15.32 15.90
C ARG A 376 -30.71 14.31 15.28
N ALA A 377 -30.48 13.99 14.00
CA ALA A 377 -31.32 13.01 13.29
C ALA A 377 -31.00 11.59 13.77
N ASP A 378 -32.00 10.70 13.71
CA ASP A 378 -31.80 9.29 13.99
C ASP A 378 -31.01 8.62 12.86
N LEU A 379 -29.75 8.27 13.16
CA LEU A 379 -28.84 7.62 12.22
C LEU A 379 -29.31 6.20 11.84
N ARG A 380 -29.97 5.49 12.74
CA ARG A 380 -30.43 4.10 12.53
C ARG A 380 -31.56 4.01 11.51
N SER A 381 -32.36 5.05 11.36
CA SER A 381 -33.41 5.14 10.36
C SER A 381 -32.91 5.43 8.94
N ASN A 382 -31.64 5.83 8.78
CA ASN A 382 -31.03 6.16 7.50
C ASN A 382 -30.23 4.96 6.96
N GLU A 383 -30.61 4.45 5.78
CA GLU A 383 -30.00 3.27 5.16
C GLU A 383 -28.47 3.39 4.96
N VAL A 384 -27.97 4.59 4.63
CA VAL A 384 -26.56 4.84 4.40
C VAL A 384 -25.79 5.01 5.70
N LEU A 385 -26.40 5.67 6.71
CA LEU A 385 -25.73 6.07 7.96
C LEU A 385 -25.88 5.06 9.10
N SER A 386 -26.85 4.14 9.03
CA SER A 386 -27.12 3.17 10.10
C SER A 386 -25.89 2.36 10.51
N LYS A 387 -25.01 2.02 9.56
CA LYS A 387 -23.74 1.32 9.82
C LYS A 387 -22.73 2.12 10.64
N HIS A 388 -22.89 3.44 10.75
CA HIS A 388 -22.04 4.34 11.54
C HIS A 388 -22.63 4.67 12.91
N ALA A 389 -23.88 4.26 13.19
CA ALA A 389 -24.62 4.70 14.37
C ALA A 389 -23.91 4.32 15.68
N ASP A 390 -23.50 3.05 15.84
CA ASP A 390 -22.81 2.58 17.06
C ASP A 390 -21.52 3.36 17.31
N TRP A 391 -20.72 3.57 16.26
CA TRP A 391 -19.50 4.36 16.35
C TRP A 391 -19.75 5.81 16.75
N VAL A 392 -20.78 6.44 16.18
CA VAL A 392 -21.16 7.83 16.53
C VAL A 392 -21.64 7.93 17.97
N GLU A 393 -22.49 7.01 18.43
CA GLU A 393 -22.95 6.93 19.81
C GLU A 393 -21.78 6.74 20.80
N GLU A 394 -20.73 6.03 20.40
CA GLU A 394 -19.53 5.79 21.21
C GLU A 394 -18.63 7.03 21.34
N PHE A 395 -18.50 7.85 20.29
CA PHE A 395 -17.59 8.99 20.34
C PHE A 395 -18.26 10.32 20.72
N LEU A 396 -19.54 10.55 20.39
CA LEU A 396 -20.23 11.82 20.69
C LEU A 396 -20.09 12.27 22.15
N PRO A 397 -20.24 11.39 23.15
CA PRO A 397 -20.15 11.78 24.57
C PRO A 397 -18.74 12.25 24.99
N LYS A 398 -17.71 12.01 24.18
CA LYS A 398 -16.33 12.42 24.47
C LYS A 398 -16.09 13.92 24.22
N TYR A 399 -17.03 14.58 23.54
CA TYR A 399 -16.94 15.99 23.16
C TYR A 399 -17.97 16.83 23.90
N GLU A 400 -17.52 17.88 24.60
CA GLU A 400 -18.37 18.78 25.39
C GLU A 400 -19.36 19.57 24.51
N SER A 401 -18.92 19.96 23.31
CA SER A 401 -19.75 20.67 22.35
C SER A 401 -19.42 20.26 20.91
N ILE A 402 -20.44 20.14 20.09
CA ILE A 402 -20.32 19.83 18.67
C ILE A 402 -21.02 20.93 17.90
N THR A 403 -20.27 21.63 17.07
CA THR A 403 -20.71 22.80 16.29
C THR A 403 -20.35 22.63 14.82
N GLU A 404 -20.92 23.48 13.96
CA GLU A 404 -20.58 23.53 12.53
C GLU A 404 -19.06 23.71 12.29
N GLU A 405 -18.39 24.46 13.18
CA GLU A 405 -16.97 24.78 13.04
C GLU A 405 -16.04 23.62 13.40
N ASN A 406 -16.44 22.73 14.33
CA ASN A 406 -15.54 21.70 14.85
C ASN A 406 -15.88 20.27 14.38
N ILE A 407 -17.08 20.01 13.87
CA ILE A 407 -17.55 18.66 13.54
C ILE A 407 -16.68 17.95 12.49
N ASP A 408 -16.19 18.66 11.47
CA ASP A 408 -15.32 18.09 10.46
C ASP A 408 -13.99 17.61 11.06
N GLY A 409 -13.42 18.38 11.98
CA GLY A 409 -12.22 18.00 12.72
C GLY A 409 -12.44 16.78 13.61
N ILE A 410 -13.61 16.72 14.28
CA ILE A 410 -13.99 15.59 15.13
C ILE A 410 -14.11 14.32 14.28
N ILE A 411 -14.87 14.34 13.19
CA ILE A 411 -15.06 13.18 12.31
C ILE A 411 -13.71 12.69 11.76
N ARG A 412 -12.86 13.60 11.30
CA ARG A 412 -11.52 13.24 10.80
C ARG A 412 -10.65 12.57 11.86
N LYS A 413 -10.65 13.11 13.07
CA LYS A 413 -9.94 12.53 14.21
C LYS A 413 -10.46 11.13 14.53
N GLU A 414 -11.79 10.96 14.64
CA GLU A 414 -12.40 9.68 14.98
C GLU A 414 -12.18 8.62 13.89
N ILE A 415 -12.18 9.00 12.59
CA ILE A 415 -11.76 8.09 11.48
C ILE A 415 -10.31 7.63 11.68
N GLY A 416 -9.42 8.53 12.06
CA GLY A 416 -8.02 8.17 12.35
C GLY A 416 -7.90 7.19 13.53
N LEU A 417 -8.71 7.36 14.57
CA LEU A 417 -8.77 6.43 15.70
C LEU A 417 -9.33 5.06 15.28
N VAL A 418 -10.33 5.02 14.39
CA VAL A 418 -10.79 3.75 13.79
C VAL A 418 -9.65 3.08 13.02
N PHE A 419 -8.86 3.82 12.25
CA PHE A 419 -7.71 3.22 11.54
C PHE A 419 -6.63 2.72 12.50
N ARG A 420 -6.40 3.36 13.62
CA ARG A 420 -5.55 2.83 14.70
C ARG A 420 -6.07 1.46 15.18
N GLU A 421 -7.37 1.32 15.43
CA GLU A 421 -7.97 0.04 15.82
C GLU A 421 -7.84 -1.02 14.73
N VAL A 422 -7.97 -0.63 13.45
CA VAL A 422 -7.72 -1.49 12.28
C VAL A 422 -6.31 -2.10 12.32
N LEU A 423 -5.29 -1.29 12.66
CA LEU A 423 -3.91 -1.79 12.78
C LEU A 423 -3.71 -2.67 14.02
N LEU A 424 -4.38 -2.34 15.13
CA LEU A 424 -4.37 -3.17 16.36
C LEU A 424 -5.02 -4.55 16.11
N ASP A 425 -6.14 -4.60 15.38
CA ASP A 425 -6.78 -5.85 14.99
C ASP A 425 -5.86 -6.69 14.09
N ALA A 426 -5.15 -6.03 13.16
CA ALA A 426 -4.22 -6.68 12.24
C ALA A 426 -2.89 -7.14 12.88
N GLY A 427 -2.56 -6.65 14.06
CA GLY A 427 -1.37 -7.04 14.81
C GLY A 427 -1.50 -8.45 15.37
N VAL A 428 -0.46 -9.28 15.19
CA VAL A 428 -0.43 -10.67 15.67
C VAL A 428 -0.27 -10.70 17.17
N TYR A 429 0.75 -10.04 17.72
CA TYR A 429 0.91 -9.85 19.16
C TYR A 429 0.21 -8.55 19.56
N LYS A 430 -0.78 -8.67 20.44
CA LYS A 430 -1.56 -7.50 20.88
C LYS A 430 -0.72 -6.57 21.77
N CYS A 431 -1.05 -5.28 21.78
CA CYS A 431 -0.38 -4.27 22.60
C CYS A 431 -0.82 -4.34 24.09
N THR A 432 -0.87 -5.54 24.65
CA THR A 432 -1.13 -5.85 26.06
C THR A 432 0.12 -6.47 26.69
N GLU A 433 0.12 -6.64 28.00
CA GLU A 433 1.23 -7.30 28.72
C GLU A 433 1.42 -8.73 28.23
N GLU A 434 0.34 -9.50 28.14
CA GLU A 434 0.33 -10.90 27.67
C GLU A 434 0.81 -11.00 26.20
N GLY A 435 0.37 -10.03 25.34
CA GLY A 435 0.81 -9.99 23.94
C GLY A 435 2.29 -9.69 23.82
N ARG A 436 2.84 -8.81 24.67
CA ARG A 436 4.28 -8.54 24.73
C ARG A 436 5.10 -9.70 25.22
N GLU A 437 4.63 -10.41 26.26
CA GLU A 437 5.25 -11.64 26.73
C GLU A 437 5.26 -12.72 25.65
N ALA A 438 4.16 -12.89 24.92
CA ALA A 438 4.07 -13.82 23.81
C ALA A 438 5.06 -13.45 22.69
N PHE A 439 5.22 -12.16 22.37
CA PHE A 439 6.20 -11.71 21.41
C PHE A 439 7.63 -12.04 21.85
N LEU A 440 7.95 -11.86 23.12
CA LEU A 440 9.27 -12.21 23.67
C LEU A 440 9.52 -13.72 23.62
N ARG A 441 8.50 -14.57 23.88
CA ARG A 441 8.64 -16.04 23.71
C ARG A 441 9.00 -16.42 22.28
N PHE A 442 8.44 -15.72 21.30
CA PHE A 442 8.86 -15.90 19.89
C PHE A 442 10.33 -15.50 19.68
N ILE A 443 10.75 -14.32 20.18
CA ILE A 443 12.16 -13.88 20.10
C ILE A 443 13.11 -14.90 20.74
N ASP A 444 12.75 -15.43 21.90
CA ASP A 444 13.53 -16.48 22.59
C ASP A 444 13.61 -17.77 21.75
N THR A 445 12.59 -18.07 20.97
CA THR A 445 12.60 -19.22 20.06
C THR A 445 13.55 -19.01 18.88
N VAL A 446 13.65 -17.78 18.35
CA VAL A 446 14.65 -17.43 17.31
C VAL A 446 16.08 -17.58 17.84
N ASN A 447 16.30 -17.36 19.15
CA ASN A 447 17.61 -17.45 19.79
C ASN A 447 18.06 -18.90 20.11
N LYS A 448 17.16 -19.85 20.04
CA LYS A 448 17.47 -21.29 20.20
C LYS A 448 18.00 -21.89 18.90
#